data_bbdbb05ce23203e93515bb45f2c5fe5a
#
_entry.id   bbdbb05ce23203e93515bb45f2c5fe5a
#
_cell.length_a   1.000
_cell.length_b   1.000
_cell.length_c   1.000
_cell.angle_alpha   90.00
_cell.angle_beta   90.00
_cell.angle_gamma   90.00
#
_symmetry.space_group_name_H-M   'P 1'
#
loop_
_entity.id
_entity.type
_entity.pdbx_description
1 polymer ?
#
loop_
_entity_poly.entity_id
_entity_poly.type
_entity_poly.pdbx_seq_one_letter_code
_entity_poly.pdbx_strand_id
1 'polypeptide(L)'
;MKAILGRKLGMTQIFTEAGQVVPVTVVEAGPMTVTQVKTVETDGYDGVQVGFEEAKPQRVNKPMTGHFEKNGLKPMRVLAEFRPEEGEAYEVGQQITVAEFEEGKKPDVTGTSKGKGTQGNIKRHGHRRGPMTHGSKHKRLAGALAAGTYPSRVFKGNHAPGRMGRDTVTVQNVVLVKKLDERNIMLIKGAVPGRKGGLLKIRPAVKGQDK
;
A
#
# COMPACT_ATOMS: atom_id res chain seq x y z
N MET A 1 0.78 10.79 14.77
CA MET A 1 0.53 9.82 13.67
C MET A 1 1.36 10.22 12.45
N LYS A 2 2.58 9.78 12.33
CA LYS A 2 3.42 10.10 11.16
C LYS A 2 3.10 9.18 9.98
N ALA A 3 1.85 9.11 9.54
CA ALA A 3 1.43 8.28 8.41
C ALA A 3 0.81 9.16 7.32
N ILE A 4 1.11 8.88 6.04
CA ILE A 4 0.60 9.65 4.92
C ILE A 4 0.15 8.73 3.78
N LEU A 5 -0.90 9.14 3.08
CA LEU A 5 -1.34 8.53 1.84
C LEU A 5 -0.63 9.18 0.65
N GLY A 6 -0.33 8.39 -0.35
CA GLY A 6 0.28 8.91 -1.56
C GLY A 6 -0.04 8.09 -2.80
N ARG A 7 0.34 8.63 -3.95
CA ARG A 7 0.26 7.97 -5.25
C ARG A 7 1.61 7.75 -5.86
N LYS A 8 1.84 6.54 -6.34
CA LYS A 8 3.03 6.21 -7.11
C LYS A 8 2.97 6.89 -8.48
N LEU A 9 3.80 7.88 -8.72
CA LEU A 9 3.89 8.56 -10.02
C LEU A 9 4.73 7.76 -11.03
N GLY A 10 5.85 7.19 -10.57
CA GLY A 10 6.75 6.43 -11.43
C GLY A 10 8.05 6.11 -10.74
N MET A 11 9.05 5.73 -11.52
CA MET A 11 10.42 5.54 -11.04
C MET A 11 11.38 6.34 -11.90
N THR A 12 12.43 6.84 -11.27
CA THR A 12 13.55 7.54 -11.90
C THR A 12 14.84 7.20 -11.17
N GLN A 13 15.90 7.86 -11.52
CA GLN A 13 17.17 7.76 -10.81
C GLN A 13 17.68 9.15 -10.46
N ILE A 14 18.40 9.23 -9.38
CA ILE A 14 19.11 10.43 -8.95
C ILE A 14 20.57 10.09 -8.76
N PHE A 15 21.41 11.11 -8.83
CA PHE A 15 22.85 10.99 -8.59
C PHE A 15 23.17 11.61 -7.25
N THR A 16 23.99 10.93 -6.45
CA THR A 16 24.55 11.49 -5.23
C THR A 16 25.74 12.37 -5.57
N GLU A 17 26.17 13.19 -4.65
CA GLU A 17 27.39 14.01 -4.80
C GLU A 17 28.65 13.18 -5.08
N ALA A 18 28.69 11.94 -4.59
CA ALA A 18 29.75 10.97 -4.88
C ALA A 18 29.61 10.30 -6.27
N GLY A 19 28.68 10.75 -7.14
CA GLY A 19 28.47 10.19 -8.47
C GLY A 19 27.72 8.84 -8.52
N GLN A 20 27.25 8.32 -7.39
CA GLN A 20 26.51 7.05 -7.34
C GLN A 20 25.06 7.22 -7.85
N VAL A 21 24.62 6.30 -8.69
CA VAL A 21 23.24 6.23 -9.17
C VAL A 21 22.34 5.57 -8.12
N VAL A 22 21.30 6.28 -7.69
CA VAL A 22 20.31 5.77 -6.76
C VAL A 22 18.95 5.67 -7.49
N PRO A 23 18.42 4.46 -7.71
CA PRO A 23 17.08 4.31 -8.25
C PRO A 23 16.05 4.73 -7.21
N VAL A 24 15.08 5.56 -7.61
CA VAL A 24 14.05 6.07 -6.71
C VAL A 24 12.65 5.91 -7.32
N THR A 25 11.69 5.69 -6.45
CA THR A 25 10.27 5.81 -6.78
C THR A 25 9.80 7.20 -6.38
N VAL A 26 9.14 7.86 -7.31
CA VAL A 26 8.50 9.16 -7.10
C VAL A 26 7.07 8.92 -6.61
N VAL A 27 6.77 9.46 -5.45
CA VAL A 27 5.45 9.35 -4.80
C VAL A 27 4.94 10.74 -4.52
N GLU A 28 3.75 11.05 -5.00
CA GLU A 28 2.98 12.22 -4.59
C GLU A 28 2.25 11.87 -3.29
N ALA A 29 2.64 12.49 -2.19
CA ALA A 29 2.21 12.12 -0.83
C ALA A 29 1.51 13.32 -0.16
N GLY A 30 0.21 13.21 0.05
CA GLY A 30 -0.61 14.29 0.58
C GLY A 30 -0.95 15.39 -0.46
N PRO A 31 -1.48 16.56 -0.04
CA PRO A 31 -1.96 16.79 1.32
C PRO A 31 -3.13 15.86 1.69
N MET A 32 -3.21 15.46 2.95
CA MET A 32 -4.37 14.77 3.50
C MET A 32 -5.13 15.72 4.42
N THR A 33 -6.45 15.62 4.46
CA THR A 33 -7.28 16.38 5.36
C THR A 33 -7.91 15.44 6.39
N VAL A 34 -7.86 15.80 7.67
CA VAL A 34 -8.54 15.07 8.74
C VAL A 34 -10.05 15.25 8.54
N THR A 35 -10.76 14.15 8.34
CA THR A 35 -12.21 14.16 8.08
C THR A 35 -13.02 13.87 9.33
N GLN A 36 -12.49 13.07 10.24
CA GLN A 36 -13.15 12.74 11.51
C GLN A 36 -12.10 12.33 12.55
N VAL A 37 -12.30 12.75 13.77
CA VAL A 37 -11.58 12.26 14.93
C VAL A 37 -12.51 11.33 15.71
N LYS A 38 -12.05 10.12 15.98
CA LYS A 38 -12.76 9.08 16.72
C LYS A 38 -12.18 8.96 18.12
N THR A 39 -13.04 8.83 19.09
CA THR A 39 -12.67 8.69 20.52
C THR A 39 -13.27 7.41 21.10
N VAL A 40 -12.65 6.92 22.17
CA VAL A 40 -13.14 5.71 22.86
C VAL A 40 -14.60 5.89 23.33
N GLU A 41 -14.99 7.10 23.72
CA GLU A 41 -16.34 7.37 24.22
C GLU A 41 -17.42 7.27 23.14
N THR A 42 -17.13 7.72 21.93
CA THR A 42 -18.11 7.78 20.82
C THR A 42 -18.05 6.58 19.90
N ASP A 43 -16.84 6.11 19.59
CA ASP A 43 -16.59 5.09 18.56
C ASP A 43 -16.02 3.78 19.13
N GLY A 44 -15.67 3.75 20.42
CA GLY A 44 -15.11 2.59 21.11
C GLY A 44 -13.60 2.41 20.90
N TYR A 45 -12.94 3.29 20.14
CA TYR A 45 -11.50 3.30 19.92
C TYR A 45 -11.01 4.68 19.46
N ASP A 46 -9.74 4.96 19.71
CA ASP A 46 -9.10 6.18 19.23
C ASP A 46 -8.61 6.00 17.79
N GLY A 47 -8.99 6.94 16.93
CA GLY A 47 -8.63 6.90 15.52
C GLY A 47 -8.80 8.25 14.84
N VAL A 48 -7.99 8.50 13.83
CA VAL A 48 -8.08 9.67 12.96
C VAL A 48 -8.40 9.21 11.54
N GLN A 49 -9.55 9.59 11.04
CA GLN A 49 -9.91 9.37 9.66
C GLN A 49 -9.41 10.53 8.82
N VAL A 50 -8.71 10.21 7.74
CA VAL A 50 -8.16 11.18 6.79
C VAL A 50 -8.70 10.97 5.40
N GLY A 51 -8.92 12.06 4.69
CA GLY A 51 -9.28 12.10 3.29
C GLY A 51 -8.08 12.43 2.41
N PHE A 52 -7.99 11.80 1.25
CA PHE A 52 -6.94 12.03 0.27
C PHE A 52 -7.53 12.15 -1.14
N GLU A 53 -7.07 13.12 -1.92
CA GLU A 53 -7.56 13.53 -3.23
C GLU A 53 -9.02 14.00 -3.22
N GLU A 54 -9.26 15.21 -3.70
CA GLU A 54 -10.63 15.72 -3.89
C GLU A 54 -11.39 14.87 -4.92
N ALA A 55 -12.62 14.54 -4.59
CA ALA A 55 -13.52 13.84 -5.48
C ALA A 55 -14.41 14.83 -6.22
N LYS A 56 -14.71 14.55 -7.49
CA LYS A 56 -15.72 15.34 -8.21
C LYS A 56 -17.09 15.09 -7.56
N PRO A 57 -17.88 16.12 -7.20
CA PRO A 57 -19.17 15.97 -6.51
C PRO A 57 -20.12 14.97 -7.19
N GLN A 58 -20.13 14.97 -8.52
CA GLN A 58 -20.95 14.07 -9.33
C GLN A 58 -20.63 12.55 -9.14
N ARG A 59 -19.46 12.21 -8.56
CA ARG A 59 -19.03 10.83 -8.34
C ARG A 59 -19.19 10.39 -6.90
N VAL A 60 -19.74 11.22 -6.06
CA VAL A 60 -19.95 10.94 -4.64
C VAL A 60 -21.44 10.66 -4.41
N ASN A 61 -21.75 9.57 -3.71
CA ASN A 61 -23.12 9.23 -3.37
C ASN A 61 -23.63 10.06 -2.18
N LYS A 62 -24.96 10.19 -2.05
CA LYS A 62 -25.61 11.00 -1.01
C LYS A 62 -25.12 10.72 0.43
N PRO A 63 -24.98 9.45 0.88
CA PRO A 63 -24.43 9.16 2.22
C PRO A 63 -23.04 9.75 2.46
N MET A 64 -22.16 9.61 1.47
CA MET A 64 -20.80 10.15 1.57
C MET A 64 -20.78 11.68 1.50
N THR A 65 -21.66 12.28 0.69
CA THR A 65 -21.81 13.73 0.66
C THR A 65 -22.19 14.24 2.05
N GLY A 66 -23.21 13.65 2.69
CA GLY A 66 -23.62 14.03 4.05
C GLY A 66 -22.51 13.83 5.09
N HIS A 67 -21.66 12.79 4.93
CA HIS A 67 -20.51 12.58 5.82
C HIS A 67 -19.50 13.74 5.77
N PHE A 68 -19.21 14.26 4.58
CA PHE A 68 -18.30 15.40 4.43
C PHE A 68 -18.97 16.75 4.80
N GLU A 69 -20.23 16.94 4.42
CA GLU A 69 -20.99 18.15 4.72
C GLU A 69 -21.17 18.39 6.22
N LYS A 70 -21.37 17.31 7.00
CA LYS A 70 -21.44 17.38 8.47
C LYS A 70 -20.25 18.12 9.08
N ASN A 71 -19.08 17.97 8.48
CA ASN A 71 -17.83 18.55 8.94
C ASN A 71 -17.36 19.75 8.08
N GLY A 72 -18.20 20.25 7.16
CA GLY A 72 -17.88 21.38 6.29
C GLY A 72 -16.73 21.11 5.30
N LEU A 73 -16.48 19.84 4.96
CA LEU A 73 -15.35 19.43 4.13
C LEU A 73 -15.77 19.13 2.70
N LYS A 74 -14.85 19.35 1.78
CA LYS A 74 -15.03 18.87 0.40
C LYS A 74 -14.96 17.34 0.36
N PRO A 75 -15.74 16.70 -0.54
CA PRO A 75 -15.69 15.25 -0.69
C PRO A 75 -14.32 14.78 -1.16
N MET A 76 -13.80 13.74 -0.49
CA MET A 76 -12.51 13.11 -0.79
C MET A 76 -12.70 11.76 -1.46
N ARG A 77 -11.76 11.39 -2.32
CA ARG A 77 -11.80 10.14 -3.09
C ARG A 77 -11.43 8.91 -2.28
N VAL A 78 -10.48 9.04 -1.37
CA VAL A 78 -9.97 7.96 -0.55
C VAL A 78 -10.10 8.37 0.90
N LEU A 79 -10.72 7.52 1.70
CA LEU A 79 -10.73 7.61 3.15
C LEU A 79 -9.88 6.49 3.72
N ALA A 80 -9.11 6.80 4.73
CA ALA A 80 -8.34 5.83 5.50
C ALA A 80 -8.28 6.25 6.95
N GLU A 81 -8.13 5.26 7.83
CA GLU A 81 -8.00 5.49 9.25
C GLU A 81 -6.59 5.13 9.72
N PHE A 82 -6.11 5.92 10.65
CA PHE A 82 -4.85 5.70 11.32
C PHE A 82 -5.05 5.87 12.83
N ARG A 83 -4.26 5.15 13.61
CA ARG A 83 -4.21 5.36 15.07
C ARG A 83 -3.25 6.51 15.36
N PRO A 84 -3.67 7.51 16.14
CA PRO A 84 -2.76 8.54 16.64
C PRO A 84 -1.74 7.92 17.60
N GLU A 85 -0.58 8.55 17.72
CA GLU A 85 0.37 8.23 18.80
C GLU A 85 -0.10 8.92 20.10
N GLU A 86 0.33 8.40 21.24
CA GLU A 86 -0.04 8.98 22.55
C GLU A 86 0.42 10.43 22.64
N GLY A 87 -0.50 11.34 22.99
CA GLY A 87 -0.24 12.78 23.12
C GLY A 87 -0.41 13.59 21.84
N GLU A 88 -0.75 12.98 20.71
CA GLU A 88 -1.08 13.71 19.48
C GLU A 88 -2.58 14.04 19.43
N ALA A 89 -2.91 15.33 19.34
CA ALA A 89 -4.27 15.80 19.11
C ALA A 89 -4.42 16.24 17.66
N TYR A 90 -5.52 15.84 17.02
CA TYR A 90 -5.87 16.22 15.66
C TYR A 90 -7.22 16.93 15.64
N GLU A 91 -7.34 17.91 14.76
CA GLU A 91 -8.60 18.64 14.57
C GLU A 91 -9.18 18.33 13.20
N VAL A 92 -10.52 18.33 13.11
CA VAL A 92 -11.21 18.14 11.82
C VAL A 92 -10.88 19.32 10.91
N GLY A 93 -10.51 19.03 9.66
CA GLY A 93 -10.06 20.03 8.69
C GLY A 93 -8.55 20.26 8.68
N GLN A 94 -7.80 19.78 9.67
CA GLN A 94 -6.35 19.89 9.69
C GLN A 94 -5.73 19.21 8.47
N GLN A 95 -4.73 19.83 7.86
CA GLN A 95 -3.99 19.27 6.73
C GLN A 95 -2.68 18.64 7.20
N ILE A 96 -2.43 17.43 6.72
CA ILE A 96 -1.20 16.67 6.97
C ILE A 96 -0.43 16.62 5.65
N THR A 97 0.82 17.06 5.67
CA THR A 97 1.68 17.19 4.48
C THR A 97 2.96 16.36 4.61
N VAL A 98 3.76 16.35 3.57
CA VAL A 98 5.07 15.67 3.52
C VAL A 98 6.05 16.25 4.53
N ALA A 99 5.85 17.49 4.99
CA ALA A 99 6.74 18.17 5.91
C ALA A 99 6.99 17.40 7.22
N GLU A 100 6.02 16.58 7.65
CA GLU A 100 6.14 15.75 8.86
C GLU A 100 7.19 14.62 8.74
N PHE A 101 7.64 14.30 7.52
CA PHE A 101 8.62 13.26 7.29
C PHE A 101 10.03 13.87 7.16
N GLU A 102 11.02 13.20 7.74
CA GLU A 102 12.42 13.62 7.69
C GLU A 102 13.19 12.80 6.64
N GLU A 103 14.08 13.48 5.91
CA GLU A 103 14.97 12.84 4.94
C GLU A 103 15.95 11.90 5.66
N GLY A 104 16.31 10.81 5.00
CA GLY A 104 17.20 9.78 5.57
C GLY A 104 16.49 8.77 6.47
N LYS A 105 15.31 9.09 7.02
CA LYS A 105 14.52 8.11 7.79
C LYS A 105 13.98 6.98 6.92
N LYS A 106 13.66 5.88 7.57
CA LYS A 106 13.21 4.64 6.92
C LYS A 106 11.72 4.42 7.16
N PRO A 107 10.82 4.89 6.27
CA PRO A 107 9.41 4.53 6.35
C PRO A 107 9.12 3.12 5.84
N ASP A 108 7.97 2.58 6.26
CA ASP A 108 7.33 1.40 5.68
C ASP A 108 6.30 1.84 4.64
N VAL A 109 6.32 1.22 3.48
CA VAL A 109 5.41 1.54 2.38
C VAL A 109 4.51 0.36 2.07
N THR A 110 3.21 0.54 2.29
CA THR A 110 2.18 -0.46 2.01
C THR A 110 1.42 -0.06 0.74
N GLY A 111 1.23 -1.01 -0.15
CA GLY A 111 0.44 -0.81 -1.36
C GLY A 111 -0.14 -2.10 -1.91
N THR A 112 -0.99 -1.99 -2.91
CA THR A 112 -1.57 -3.14 -3.58
C THR A 112 -0.69 -3.57 -4.75
N SER A 113 -0.21 -4.81 -4.73
CA SER A 113 0.64 -5.38 -5.77
C SER A 113 -0.05 -5.41 -7.13
N LYS A 114 0.74 -5.48 -8.21
CA LYS A 114 0.18 -5.61 -9.57
C LYS A 114 -0.55 -6.94 -9.71
N GLY A 115 -1.80 -6.91 -10.19
CA GLY A 115 -2.56 -8.11 -10.51
C GLY A 115 -1.93 -8.88 -11.68
N LYS A 116 -1.91 -10.20 -11.58
CA LYS A 116 -1.37 -11.11 -12.61
C LYS A 116 -2.43 -12.06 -13.18
N GLY A 117 -3.69 -11.85 -12.78
CA GLY A 117 -4.81 -12.71 -13.18
C GLY A 117 -4.74 -14.10 -12.55
N THR A 118 -5.42 -15.07 -13.16
CA THR A 118 -5.34 -16.49 -12.77
C THR A 118 -4.05 -17.09 -13.28
N GLN A 119 -3.26 -17.66 -12.37
CA GLN A 119 -1.96 -18.27 -12.68
C GLN A 119 -1.94 -19.74 -12.26
N GLY A 120 -1.21 -20.54 -13.03
CA GLY A 120 -0.93 -21.94 -12.67
C GLY A 120 0.12 -22.03 -11.55
N ASN A 121 0.26 -23.25 -11.00
CA ASN A 121 1.12 -23.53 -9.85
C ASN A 121 2.59 -23.13 -10.06
N ILE A 122 3.11 -23.28 -11.28
CA ILE A 122 4.49 -22.95 -11.60
C ILE A 122 4.79 -21.49 -11.34
N LYS A 123 3.91 -20.56 -11.81
CA LYS A 123 4.12 -19.12 -11.61
C LYS A 123 3.67 -18.65 -10.24
N ARG A 124 2.58 -19.23 -9.72
CA ARG A 124 1.99 -18.79 -8.44
C ARG A 124 2.82 -19.26 -7.23
N HIS A 125 3.32 -20.49 -7.27
CA HIS A 125 3.98 -21.12 -6.14
C HIS A 125 5.41 -21.58 -6.43
N GLY A 126 5.95 -21.30 -7.61
CA GLY A 126 7.32 -21.68 -7.97
C GLY A 126 7.53 -23.19 -8.20
N HIS A 127 6.47 -23.93 -8.50
CA HIS A 127 6.60 -25.37 -8.78
C HIS A 127 7.48 -25.63 -9.99
N ARG A 128 8.22 -26.74 -9.95
CA ARG A 128 9.01 -27.21 -11.06
C ARG A 128 8.08 -27.74 -12.16
N ARG A 129 8.38 -27.46 -13.42
CA ARG A 129 7.70 -28.07 -14.56
C ARG A 129 8.18 -29.49 -14.79
N GLY A 130 7.32 -30.35 -15.34
CA GLY A 130 7.68 -31.69 -15.78
C GLY A 130 8.56 -31.71 -17.06
N PRO A 131 9.00 -32.88 -17.51
CA PRO A 131 9.77 -33.04 -18.74
C PRO A 131 9.01 -32.46 -19.95
N MET A 132 9.72 -31.78 -20.82
CA MET A 132 9.12 -31.15 -22.01
C MET A 132 9.14 -32.09 -23.23
N THR A 133 9.98 -33.13 -23.19
CA THR A 133 10.21 -34.12 -24.25
C THR A 133 9.96 -35.54 -23.76
N HIS A 134 10.37 -36.56 -24.49
CA HIS A 134 10.22 -37.99 -24.16
C HIS A 134 8.76 -38.40 -23.92
N GLY A 135 7.83 -37.87 -24.71
CA GLY A 135 6.40 -38.23 -24.64
C GLY A 135 5.65 -37.78 -23.39
N SER A 136 6.25 -36.95 -22.52
CA SER A 136 5.59 -36.49 -21.30
C SER A 136 4.35 -35.65 -21.62
N LYS A 137 3.20 -36.01 -21.02
CA LYS A 137 1.95 -35.26 -21.06
C LYS A 137 1.81 -34.30 -19.87
N HIS A 138 2.62 -34.48 -18.82
CA HIS A 138 2.61 -33.68 -17.58
C HIS A 138 3.63 -32.53 -17.61
N LYS A 139 3.53 -31.63 -18.59
CA LYS A 139 4.52 -30.54 -18.77
C LYS A 139 4.35 -29.43 -17.75
N ARG A 140 3.12 -28.99 -17.53
CA ARG A 140 2.77 -27.83 -16.66
C ARG A 140 1.64 -28.13 -15.68
N LEU A 141 1.24 -29.40 -15.55
CA LEU A 141 0.14 -29.82 -14.69
C LEU A 141 0.55 -29.81 -13.21
N ALA A 142 -0.43 -29.65 -12.34
CA ALA A 142 -0.23 -29.60 -10.90
C ALA A 142 0.19 -30.94 -10.28
N GLY A 143 -0.07 -32.05 -10.96
CA GLY A 143 0.10 -33.39 -10.43
C GLY A 143 -1.06 -33.85 -9.56
N ALA A 144 -0.84 -34.82 -8.68
CA ALA A 144 -1.86 -35.33 -7.76
C ALA A 144 -2.29 -34.23 -6.76
N LEU A 145 -3.60 -34.17 -6.49
CA LEU A 145 -4.17 -33.19 -5.57
C LEU A 145 -4.37 -33.74 -4.17
N ALA A 146 -4.55 -35.04 -4.02
CA ALA A 146 -4.84 -35.68 -2.74
C ALA A 146 -4.25 -37.12 -2.69
N ALA A 147 -4.26 -37.72 -1.51
CA ALA A 147 -3.72 -39.04 -1.27
C ALA A 147 -4.59 -40.20 -1.80
N GLY A 148 -5.84 -39.96 -2.17
CA GLY A 148 -6.78 -40.97 -2.68
C GLY A 148 -8.09 -41.05 -1.87
N THR A 149 -8.58 -42.28 -1.65
CA THR A 149 -9.88 -42.54 -0.99
C THR A 149 -9.96 -41.96 0.42
N TYR A 150 -8.88 -42.00 1.19
CA TYR A 150 -8.78 -41.35 2.50
C TYR A 150 -7.74 -40.22 2.44
N PRO A 151 -8.07 -39.01 2.86
CA PRO A 151 -9.27 -38.49 3.52
C PRO A 151 -10.39 -38.00 2.59
N SER A 152 -10.40 -38.37 1.31
CA SER A 152 -11.42 -37.99 0.29
C SER A 152 -11.59 -36.48 0.09
N ARG A 153 -10.59 -35.69 0.41
CA ARG A 153 -10.58 -34.23 0.26
C ARG A 153 -9.21 -33.68 -0.02
N VAL A 154 -9.16 -32.50 -0.59
CA VAL A 154 -7.92 -31.71 -0.70
C VAL A 154 -7.74 -30.92 0.58
N PHE A 155 -6.58 -30.99 1.19
CA PHE A 155 -6.28 -30.25 2.43
C PHE A 155 -6.17 -28.74 2.18
N LYS A 156 -6.49 -27.97 3.24
CA LYS A 156 -6.24 -26.53 3.24
C LYS A 156 -4.74 -26.26 3.06
N GLY A 157 -4.41 -25.15 2.38
CA GLY A 157 -3.02 -24.78 2.13
C GLY A 157 -2.37 -25.48 0.94
N ASN A 158 -3.07 -26.37 0.21
CA ASN A 158 -2.52 -26.97 -1.00
C ASN A 158 -2.24 -25.90 -2.07
N HIS A 159 -1.08 -26.01 -2.70
CA HIS A 159 -0.60 -25.10 -3.73
C HIS A 159 -1.34 -25.32 -5.06
N ALA A 160 -2.53 -24.76 -5.18
CA ALA A 160 -3.38 -24.86 -6.36
C ALA A 160 -3.30 -23.62 -7.25
N PRO A 161 -3.68 -23.71 -8.55
CA PRO A 161 -3.81 -22.54 -9.41
C PRO A 161 -4.88 -21.59 -8.85
N GLY A 162 -4.78 -20.32 -9.20
CA GLY A 162 -5.74 -19.31 -8.76
C GLY A 162 -5.24 -17.89 -9.02
N ARG A 163 -5.97 -16.93 -8.51
CA ARG A 163 -5.62 -15.52 -8.67
C ARG A 163 -4.29 -15.21 -7.98
N MET A 164 -3.46 -14.40 -8.65
CA MET A 164 -2.16 -13.96 -8.15
C MET A 164 -2.06 -12.45 -8.29
N GLY A 165 -1.44 -11.83 -7.29
CA GLY A 165 -1.33 -10.37 -7.21
C GLY A 165 -2.62 -9.70 -6.77
N ARG A 166 -2.61 -8.36 -6.75
CA ARG A 166 -3.63 -7.51 -6.13
C ARG A 166 -3.75 -7.74 -4.62
N ASP A 167 -2.66 -8.19 -4.03
CA ASP A 167 -2.53 -8.41 -2.60
C ASP A 167 -1.93 -7.15 -1.95
N THR A 168 -2.30 -6.90 -0.70
CA THR A 168 -1.66 -5.85 0.10
C THR A 168 -0.25 -6.31 0.48
N VAL A 169 0.74 -5.54 0.08
CA VAL A 169 2.16 -5.82 0.34
C VAL A 169 2.80 -4.61 0.99
N THR A 170 3.57 -4.85 2.03
CA THR A 170 4.37 -3.82 2.71
C THR A 170 5.85 -4.06 2.46
N VAL A 171 6.54 -3.06 1.94
CA VAL A 171 7.99 -3.02 1.88
C VAL A 171 8.46 -2.22 3.08
N GLN A 172 9.25 -2.85 3.94
CA GLN A 172 9.72 -2.28 5.20
C GLN A 172 11.08 -1.60 5.03
N ASN A 173 11.35 -0.62 5.88
CA ASN A 173 12.66 0.04 6.02
C ASN A 173 13.19 0.63 4.70
N VAL A 174 12.33 1.21 3.88
CA VAL A 174 12.78 1.91 2.66
C VAL A 174 13.28 3.30 3.02
N VAL A 175 14.40 3.73 2.43
CA VAL A 175 15.00 5.03 2.74
C VAL A 175 14.29 6.14 1.98
N LEU A 176 13.85 7.17 2.70
CA LEU A 176 13.43 8.45 2.10
C LEU A 176 14.67 9.25 1.73
N VAL A 177 14.95 9.37 0.43
CA VAL A 177 16.18 10.03 -0.05
C VAL A 177 16.03 11.54 -0.08
N LYS A 178 14.90 12.03 -0.57
CA LYS A 178 14.62 13.47 -0.70
C LYS A 178 13.12 13.72 -0.65
N LYS A 179 12.72 14.85 -0.12
CA LYS A 179 11.35 15.35 -0.18
C LYS A 179 11.31 16.72 -0.88
N LEU A 180 10.22 17.00 -1.54
CA LEU A 180 9.94 18.28 -2.18
C LEU A 180 8.61 18.78 -1.61
N ASP A 181 8.70 19.58 -0.54
CA ASP A 181 7.52 20.01 0.23
C ASP A 181 6.56 20.85 -0.63
N GLU A 182 7.07 21.73 -1.49
CA GLU A 182 6.25 22.56 -2.40
C GLU A 182 5.34 21.76 -3.34
N ARG A 183 5.77 20.56 -3.72
CA ARG A 183 5.05 19.69 -4.67
C ARG A 183 4.43 18.46 -4.01
N ASN A 184 4.57 18.32 -2.70
CA ASN A 184 4.15 17.12 -1.96
C ASN A 184 4.73 15.82 -2.54
N ILE A 185 6.02 15.84 -2.94
CA ILE A 185 6.71 14.69 -3.54
C ILE A 185 7.71 14.10 -2.57
N MET A 186 7.70 12.76 -2.48
CA MET A 186 8.70 11.96 -1.78
C MET A 186 9.47 11.11 -2.77
N LEU A 187 10.81 11.11 -2.69
CA LEU A 187 11.69 10.22 -3.44
C LEU A 187 12.15 9.08 -2.54
N ILE A 188 11.60 7.90 -2.76
CA ILE A 188 11.84 6.70 -1.96
C ILE A 188 12.83 5.80 -2.71
N LYS A 189 13.91 5.38 -2.04
CA LYS A 189 14.93 4.51 -2.62
C LYS A 189 14.34 3.16 -3.02
N GLY A 190 14.58 2.76 -4.26
CA GLY A 190 14.17 1.46 -4.79
C GLY A 190 12.72 1.40 -5.25
N ALA A 191 12.17 0.19 -5.29
CA ALA A 191 10.83 -0.09 -5.78
C ALA A 191 9.81 -0.13 -4.63
N VAL A 192 8.62 0.42 -4.89
CA VAL A 192 7.46 0.29 -3.99
C VAL A 192 6.36 -0.53 -4.65
N PRO A 193 5.47 -1.18 -3.88
CA PRO A 193 4.45 -2.04 -4.43
C PRO A 193 3.45 -1.28 -5.32
N GLY A 194 2.86 -1.99 -6.26
CA GLY A 194 1.77 -1.48 -7.08
C GLY A 194 2.17 -0.93 -8.44
N ARG A 195 1.14 -0.54 -9.18
CA ARG A 195 1.24 0.08 -10.49
C ARG A 195 1.48 1.60 -10.38
N LYS A 196 1.85 2.24 -11.48
CA LYS A 196 1.77 3.70 -11.62
C LYS A 196 0.34 4.17 -11.34
N GLY A 197 0.15 5.24 -10.55
CA GLY A 197 -1.14 5.71 -10.05
C GLY A 197 -1.73 4.86 -8.91
N GLY A 198 -1.00 3.86 -8.38
CA GLY A 198 -1.43 3.06 -7.25
C GLY A 198 -1.39 3.84 -5.94
N LEU A 199 -2.40 3.60 -5.07
CA LEU A 199 -2.43 4.17 -3.74
C LEU A 199 -1.39 3.50 -2.86
N LEU A 200 -0.71 4.29 -2.05
CA LEU A 200 0.27 3.87 -1.07
C LEU A 200 -0.11 4.42 0.30
N LYS A 201 0.14 3.64 1.35
CA LYS A 201 0.15 4.08 2.75
C LYS A 201 1.61 4.09 3.20
N ILE A 202 2.09 5.23 3.64
CA ILE A 202 3.47 5.42 4.09
C ILE A 202 3.38 5.73 5.59
N ARG A 203 4.15 5.00 6.39
CA ARG A 203 4.20 5.19 7.85
C ARG A 203 5.65 5.04 8.32
N PRO A 204 6.00 5.53 9.49
CA PRO A 204 7.30 5.24 10.10
C PRO A 204 7.52 3.72 10.17
N ALA A 205 8.77 3.30 10.01
CA ALA A 205 9.11 1.88 10.13
C ALA A 205 8.82 1.38 11.54
N VAL A 206 8.22 0.19 11.64
CA VAL A 206 8.00 -0.48 12.93
C VAL A 206 9.29 -1.11 13.45
N LYS A 207 10.18 -1.50 12.52
CA LYS A 207 11.47 -2.14 12.83
C LYS A 207 12.63 -1.25 12.38
N GLY A 208 13.74 -1.29 13.12
CA GLY A 208 14.97 -0.60 12.71
C GLY A 208 14.88 0.94 12.79
N GLN A 209 14.03 1.47 13.63
CA GLN A 209 14.22 2.83 14.14
C GLN A 209 15.38 2.73 15.13
N ASP A 210 16.50 3.36 14.80
CA ASP A 210 17.56 3.56 15.77
C ASP A 210 16.95 4.35 16.93
N LYS A 211 16.97 3.74 18.13
CA LYS A 211 16.49 4.32 19.38
C LYS A 211 17.38 5.48 19.76
#